data_41ba7be9eeaefea8a3f3dcb68dce3b18
#
_entry.id   41ba7be9eeaefea8a3f3dcb68dce3b18
#
_cell.length_a   1.000
_cell.length_b   1.000
_cell.length_c   1.000
_cell.angle_alpha   90.00
_cell.angle_beta   90.00
_cell.angle_gamma   90.00
#
_symmetry.space_group_name_H-M   'P 1'
#
loop_
_entity.id
_entity.type
_entity.pdbx_description
1 polymer ?
#
loop_
_entity_poly.entity_id
_entity_poly.type
_entity_poly.pdbx_seq_one_letter_code
_entity_poly.pdbx_strand_id
1 'polypeptide(L)'
;LALWVIKVANGKTRRVFVYMLAFVGFASAFLDNVTAILLAVPMSLQIARRMKTSPVPLIIGQVILSNIGGAATLIGDPPNIIIASRAGLSFNDFLIHMAPGAIVASWAVIGLLVWMSRKELKGGVDPADLDDIKPAAAITDRPLLNKSLIVLGLVLAAFVAHAWLPLEPSVVALIGAGALILIAQVPVKKWAKDIEWKTLVFFAGLFIMVGALVNVGALAE
;
A
#
# COMPACT_ATOMS: atom_id res chain seq x y z
N LEU A 1 7.63 0.91 -12.75
CA LEU A 1 6.40 0.14 -12.45
C LEU A 1 5.34 0.34 -13.53
N ALA A 2 4.87 1.58 -13.83
CA ALA A 2 3.83 1.85 -14.83
C ALA A 2 4.08 1.15 -16.19
N LEU A 3 5.29 1.31 -16.72
CA LEU A 3 5.69 0.69 -17.98
C LEU A 3 5.74 -0.85 -17.92
N TRP A 4 6.16 -1.39 -16.78
CA TRP A 4 6.18 -2.82 -16.54
C TRP A 4 4.76 -3.41 -16.53
N VAL A 5 3.82 -2.73 -15.86
CA VAL A 5 2.41 -3.15 -15.82
C VAL A 5 1.80 -3.17 -17.21
N ILE A 6 2.06 -2.14 -18.05
CA ILE A 6 1.56 -2.10 -19.44
C ILE A 6 2.12 -3.28 -20.23
N LYS A 7 3.42 -3.58 -20.08
CA LYS A 7 4.08 -4.68 -20.79
C LYS A 7 3.52 -6.05 -20.37
N VAL A 8 3.38 -6.30 -19.06
CA VAL A 8 2.81 -7.54 -18.53
C VAL A 8 1.34 -7.72 -18.96
N ALA A 9 0.61 -6.63 -19.08
CA ALA A 9 -0.78 -6.63 -19.55
C ALA A 9 -0.92 -6.80 -21.08
N ASN A 10 0.20 -6.91 -21.81
CA ASN A 10 0.22 -6.94 -23.28
C ASN A 10 -0.57 -5.76 -23.90
N GLY A 11 -0.42 -4.56 -23.34
CA GLY A 11 -1.06 -3.35 -23.81
C GLY A 11 -2.59 -3.31 -23.67
N LYS A 12 -3.26 -4.32 -23.12
CA LYS A 12 -4.73 -4.36 -22.98
C LYS A 12 -5.18 -3.50 -21.81
N THR A 13 -5.94 -2.43 -22.06
CA THR A 13 -6.42 -1.48 -21.05
C THR A 13 -7.11 -2.18 -19.87
N ARG A 14 -7.98 -3.15 -20.13
CA ARG A 14 -8.68 -3.90 -19.08
C ARG A 14 -7.72 -4.65 -18.15
N ARG A 15 -6.65 -5.26 -18.68
CA ARG A 15 -5.65 -5.97 -17.86
C ARG A 15 -4.83 -5.00 -17.04
N VAL A 16 -4.41 -3.88 -17.63
CA VAL A 16 -3.68 -2.82 -16.93
C VAL A 16 -4.52 -2.31 -15.75
N PHE A 17 -5.80 -2.06 -15.99
CA PHE A 17 -6.74 -1.63 -14.96
C PHE A 17 -6.79 -2.61 -13.80
N VAL A 18 -7.03 -3.90 -14.06
CA VAL A 18 -7.08 -4.94 -13.03
C VAL A 18 -5.75 -5.07 -12.28
N TYR A 19 -4.63 -5.08 -12.99
CA TYR A 19 -3.32 -5.21 -12.36
C TYR A 19 -2.96 -4.02 -11.48
N MET A 20 -3.30 -2.81 -11.90
CA MET A 20 -3.07 -1.61 -11.09
C MET A 20 -3.94 -1.57 -9.84
N LEU A 21 -5.20 -1.97 -9.93
CA LEU A 21 -6.10 -2.07 -8.78
C LEU A 21 -5.63 -3.15 -7.80
N ALA A 22 -5.31 -4.34 -8.30
CA ALA A 22 -4.78 -5.43 -7.47
C ALA A 22 -3.45 -5.05 -6.80
N PHE A 23 -2.56 -4.37 -7.54
CA PHE A 23 -1.28 -3.88 -7.01
C PHE A 23 -1.48 -2.90 -5.88
N VAL A 24 -2.38 -1.91 -6.02
CA VAL A 24 -2.63 -0.91 -4.99
C VAL A 24 -3.27 -1.55 -3.75
N GLY A 25 -4.27 -2.42 -3.93
CA GLY A 25 -4.86 -3.16 -2.81
C GLY A 25 -3.84 -4.00 -2.06
N PHE A 26 -2.96 -4.70 -2.79
CA PHE A 26 -1.88 -5.48 -2.18
C PHE A 26 -0.84 -4.59 -1.48
N ALA A 27 -0.39 -3.51 -2.13
CA ALA A 27 0.59 -2.60 -1.56
C ALA A 27 0.07 -1.94 -0.28
N SER A 28 -1.22 -1.57 -0.26
CA SER A 28 -1.85 -0.93 0.89
C SER A 28 -2.03 -1.86 2.10
N ALA A 29 -1.95 -3.18 1.91
CA ALA A 29 -1.90 -4.10 3.03
C ALA A 29 -0.61 -3.97 3.87
N PHE A 30 0.45 -3.38 3.30
CA PHE A 30 1.77 -3.22 3.93
C PHE A 30 2.26 -1.77 4.00
N LEU A 31 1.62 -0.89 3.25
CA LEU A 31 1.85 0.55 3.26
C LEU A 31 0.52 1.20 3.65
N ASP A 32 0.59 2.32 4.34
CA ASP A 32 -0.63 3.09 4.60
C ASP A 32 -1.34 3.48 3.28
N ASN A 33 -2.66 3.61 3.34
CA ASN A 33 -3.51 3.85 2.17
C ASN A 33 -3.16 5.17 1.44
N VAL A 34 -2.77 6.21 2.17
CA VAL A 34 -2.38 7.51 1.58
C VAL A 34 -1.08 7.37 0.80
N THR A 35 -0.06 6.74 1.39
CA THR A 35 1.23 6.47 0.73
C THR A 35 1.04 5.59 -0.51
N ALA A 36 0.21 4.53 -0.42
CA ALA A 36 -0.08 3.68 -1.56
C ALA A 36 -0.69 4.48 -2.73
N ILE A 37 -1.62 5.40 -2.45
CA ILE A 37 -2.25 6.27 -3.45
C ILE A 37 -1.27 7.30 -4.00
N LEU A 38 -0.48 7.95 -3.16
CA LEU A 38 0.53 8.94 -3.60
C LEU A 38 1.53 8.33 -4.58
N LEU A 39 1.89 7.06 -4.40
CA LEU A 39 2.76 6.33 -5.33
C LEU A 39 2.01 5.91 -6.61
N ALA A 40 0.75 5.52 -6.50
CA ALA A 40 0.00 4.94 -7.60
C ALA A 40 -0.58 5.99 -8.57
N VAL A 41 -1.02 7.16 -8.08
CA VAL A 41 -1.67 8.19 -8.91
C VAL A 41 -0.75 8.70 -10.04
N PRO A 42 0.51 9.08 -9.81
CA PRO A 42 1.40 9.51 -10.90
C PRO A 42 1.60 8.42 -11.96
N MET A 43 1.68 7.15 -11.54
CA MET A 43 1.77 6.01 -12.46
C MET A 43 0.49 5.87 -13.29
N SER A 44 -0.66 6.02 -12.66
CA SER A 44 -1.97 5.93 -13.31
C SER A 44 -2.20 7.03 -14.33
N LEU A 45 -1.76 8.25 -14.03
CA LEU A 45 -1.80 9.36 -14.99
C LEU A 45 -0.91 9.09 -16.22
N GLN A 46 0.29 8.54 -16.01
CA GLN A 46 1.17 8.17 -17.12
C GLN A 46 0.57 7.04 -17.98
N ILE A 47 -0.02 6.02 -17.33
CA ILE A 47 -0.71 4.92 -18.02
C ILE A 47 -1.87 5.47 -18.84
N ALA A 48 -2.75 6.26 -18.23
CA ALA A 48 -3.93 6.81 -18.89
C ALA A 48 -3.57 7.66 -20.13
N ARG A 49 -2.51 8.49 -20.01
CA ARG A 49 -1.99 9.27 -21.15
C ARG A 49 -1.50 8.39 -22.30
N ARG A 50 -0.73 7.34 -22.01
CA ARG A 50 -0.20 6.41 -23.02
C ARG A 50 -1.31 5.58 -23.67
N MET A 51 -2.28 5.15 -22.87
CA MET A 51 -3.40 4.34 -23.34
C MET A 51 -4.55 5.17 -23.93
N LYS A 52 -4.43 6.50 -23.91
CA LYS A 52 -5.46 7.45 -24.38
C LYS A 52 -6.83 7.18 -23.73
N THR A 53 -6.83 6.89 -22.42
CA THR A 53 -8.02 6.61 -21.64
C THR A 53 -8.19 7.62 -20.50
N SER A 54 -9.41 7.71 -19.93
CA SER A 54 -9.64 8.52 -18.74
C SER A 54 -8.90 7.92 -17.52
N PRO A 55 -8.15 8.72 -16.73
CA PRO A 55 -7.53 8.24 -15.50
C PRO A 55 -8.55 8.09 -14.35
N VAL A 56 -9.72 8.71 -14.45
CA VAL A 56 -10.68 8.85 -13.34
C VAL A 56 -11.15 7.50 -12.78
N PRO A 57 -11.62 6.53 -13.61
CA PRO A 57 -12.05 5.24 -13.06
C PRO A 57 -10.91 4.47 -12.37
N LEU A 58 -9.68 4.61 -12.90
CA LEU A 58 -8.51 3.96 -12.33
C LEU A 58 -8.15 4.56 -10.96
N ILE A 59 -8.15 5.88 -10.85
CA ILE A 59 -7.82 6.59 -9.61
C ILE A 59 -8.90 6.31 -8.55
N ILE A 60 -10.18 6.42 -8.89
CA ILE A 60 -11.28 6.10 -7.96
C ILE A 60 -11.17 4.65 -7.48
N GLY A 61 -10.94 3.73 -8.40
CA GLY A 61 -10.75 2.32 -8.06
C GLY A 61 -9.58 2.09 -7.11
N GLN A 62 -8.46 2.78 -7.33
CA GLN A 62 -7.29 2.70 -6.45
C GLN A 62 -7.57 3.21 -5.04
N VAL A 63 -8.32 4.32 -4.90
CA VAL A 63 -8.74 4.84 -3.59
C VAL A 63 -9.60 3.81 -2.84
N ILE A 64 -10.54 3.17 -3.52
CA ILE A 64 -11.39 2.14 -2.91
C ILE A 64 -10.54 0.93 -2.52
N LEU A 65 -9.70 0.43 -3.44
CA LEU A 65 -8.88 -0.76 -3.19
C LEU A 65 -7.79 -0.53 -2.15
N SER A 66 -7.27 0.70 -2.02
CA SER A 66 -6.29 1.00 -0.96
C SER A 66 -6.91 0.89 0.43
N ASN A 67 -8.14 1.34 0.62
CA ASN A 67 -8.83 1.19 1.91
C ASN A 67 -9.16 -0.28 2.20
N ILE A 68 -9.64 -1.04 1.20
CA ILE A 68 -9.93 -2.46 1.40
C ILE A 68 -8.65 -3.24 1.69
N GLY A 69 -7.57 -2.95 0.94
CA GLY A 69 -6.27 -3.58 1.15
C GLY A 69 -5.65 -3.23 2.51
N GLY A 70 -5.76 -1.96 2.92
CA GLY A 70 -5.32 -1.49 4.24
C GLY A 70 -6.00 -2.23 5.39
N ALA A 71 -7.28 -2.57 5.23
CA ALA A 71 -8.02 -3.33 6.24
C ALA A 71 -7.56 -4.80 6.36
N ALA A 72 -6.78 -5.32 5.41
CA ALA A 72 -6.37 -6.72 5.39
C ALA A 72 -5.35 -7.09 6.46
N THR A 73 -4.53 -6.16 6.92
CA THR A 73 -3.46 -6.40 7.89
C THR A 73 -3.47 -5.38 9.02
N LEU A 74 -2.78 -5.71 10.09
CA LEU A 74 -2.64 -4.82 11.25
C LEU A 74 -1.93 -3.50 10.89
N ILE A 75 -0.96 -3.53 9.98
CA ILE A 75 -0.10 -2.37 9.62
C ILE A 75 -0.62 -1.57 8.42
N GLY A 76 -1.61 -2.08 7.70
CA GLY A 76 -2.11 -1.45 6.48
C GLY A 76 -2.92 -0.18 6.72
N ASP A 77 -3.49 -0.01 7.92
CA ASP A 77 -4.24 1.19 8.27
C ASP A 77 -4.09 1.51 9.77
N PRO A 78 -3.82 2.76 10.17
CA PRO A 78 -3.62 3.14 11.57
C PRO A 78 -4.72 2.72 12.55
N PRO A 79 -6.03 2.78 12.21
CA PRO A 79 -7.08 2.28 13.09
C PRO A 79 -6.92 0.81 13.48
N ASN A 80 -6.37 -0.02 12.60
CA ASN A 80 -6.16 -1.44 12.87
C ASN A 80 -5.16 -1.65 14.01
N ILE A 81 -4.11 -0.83 14.06
CA ILE A 81 -3.10 -0.87 15.13
C ILE A 81 -3.75 -0.56 16.47
N ILE A 82 -4.65 0.44 16.50
CA ILE A 82 -5.36 0.84 17.73
C ILE A 82 -6.27 -0.29 18.21
N ILE A 83 -7.09 -0.84 17.31
CA ILE A 83 -8.01 -1.93 17.61
C ILE A 83 -7.24 -3.15 18.12
N ALA A 84 -6.18 -3.52 17.41
CA ALA A 84 -5.36 -4.66 17.78
C ALA A 84 -4.71 -4.48 19.17
N SER A 85 -4.13 -3.31 19.43
CA SER A 85 -3.50 -2.99 20.73
C SER A 85 -4.50 -3.04 21.88
N ARG A 86 -5.72 -2.53 21.68
CA ARG A 86 -6.77 -2.54 22.70
C ARG A 86 -7.39 -3.92 22.92
N ALA A 87 -7.55 -4.70 21.83
CA ALA A 87 -8.14 -6.03 21.89
C ALA A 87 -7.12 -7.16 22.17
N GLY A 88 -5.82 -6.83 22.26
CA GLY A 88 -4.77 -7.83 22.45
C GLY A 88 -4.58 -8.76 21.25
N LEU A 89 -4.91 -8.28 20.04
CA LEU A 89 -4.81 -9.06 18.81
C LEU A 89 -3.40 -9.01 18.24
N SER A 90 -2.89 -10.17 17.83
CA SER A 90 -1.61 -10.28 17.14
C SER A 90 -1.72 -9.91 15.65
N PHE A 91 -0.57 -9.71 14.98
CA PHE A 91 -0.52 -9.54 13.54
C PHE A 91 -1.16 -10.73 12.79
N ASN A 92 -0.92 -11.95 13.29
CA ASN A 92 -1.46 -13.16 12.68
C ASN A 92 -2.98 -13.27 12.85
N ASP A 93 -3.53 -12.85 13.99
CA ASP A 93 -4.99 -12.81 14.19
C ASP A 93 -5.65 -11.91 13.15
N PHE A 94 -5.08 -10.73 12.93
CA PHE A 94 -5.56 -9.82 11.88
C PHE A 94 -5.45 -10.45 10.50
N LEU A 95 -4.31 -11.02 10.16
CA LEU A 95 -4.09 -11.61 8.84
C LEU A 95 -5.06 -12.76 8.56
N ILE A 96 -5.29 -13.65 9.53
CA ILE A 96 -6.16 -14.82 9.36
C ILE A 96 -7.63 -14.43 9.26
N HIS A 97 -8.08 -13.44 10.04
CA HIS A 97 -9.49 -13.09 10.11
C HIS A 97 -9.90 -11.99 9.13
N MET A 98 -9.04 -11.02 8.87
CA MET A 98 -9.37 -9.86 8.02
C MET A 98 -8.95 -10.04 6.57
N ALA A 99 -7.78 -10.64 6.29
CA ALA A 99 -7.28 -10.74 4.92
C ALA A 99 -8.20 -11.54 3.98
N PRO A 100 -8.80 -12.67 4.37
CA PRO A 100 -9.71 -13.39 3.48
C PRO A 100 -10.91 -12.55 3.04
N GLY A 101 -11.53 -11.83 3.99
CA GLY A 101 -12.63 -10.91 3.69
C GLY A 101 -12.21 -9.76 2.77
N ALA A 102 -11.06 -9.15 3.04
CA ALA A 102 -10.49 -8.09 2.22
C ALA A 102 -10.15 -8.57 0.79
N ILE A 103 -9.63 -9.79 0.63
CA ILE A 103 -9.35 -10.38 -0.68
C ILE A 103 -10.65 -10.57 -1.47
N VAL A 104 -11.68 -11.15 -0.85
CA VAL A 104 -12.98 -11.36 -1.51
C VAL A 104 -13.60 -10.02 -1.90
N ALA A 105 -13.62 -9.05 -0.99
CA ALA A 105 -14.12 -7.70 -1.25
C ALA A 105 -13.33 -7.01 -2.38
N SER A 106 -11.99 -7.12 -2.39
CA SER A 106 -11.15 -6.56 -3.43
C SER A 106 -11.52 -7.10 -4.81
N TRP A 107 -11.64 -8.41 -4.96
CA TRP A 107 -12.01 -9.01 -6.24
C TRP A 107 -13.43 -8.69 -6.67
N ALA A 108 -14.39 -8.63 -5.73
CA ALA A 108 -15.75 -8.20 -6.01
C ALA A 108 -15.79 -6.76 -6.53
N VAL A 109 -15.06 -5.85 -5.87
CA VAL A 109 -14.98 -4.44 -6.28
C VAL A 109 -14.25 -4.29 -7.61
N ILE A 110 -13.13 -5.00 -7.84
CA ILE A 110 -12.44 -5.01 -9.14
C ILE A 110 -13.41 -5.46 -10.25
N GLY A 111 -14.14 -6.55 -10.01
CA GLY A 111 -15.12 -7.05 -10.96
C GLY A 111 -16.22 -6.03 -11.27
N LEU A 112 -16.76 -5.38 -10.25
CA LEU A 112 -17.76 -4.32 -10.37
C LEU A 112 -17.22 -3.13 -11.16
N LEU A 113 -16.03 -2.64 -10.82
CA LEU A 113 -15.40 -1.49 -11.49
C LEU A 113 -15.10 -1.80 -12.96
N VAL A 114 -14.62 -3.00 -13.27
CA VAL A 114 -14.40 -3.45 -14.64
C VAL A 114 -15.73 -3.50 -15.42
N TRP A 115 -16.81 -3.95 -14.79
CA TRP A 115 -18.14 -3.98 -15.40
C TRP A 115 -18.68 -2.59 -15.65
N MET A 116 -18.56 -1.67 -14.67
CA MET A 116 -19.00 -0.28 -14.79
C MET A 116 -18.21 0.48 -15.87
N SER A 117 -16.89 0.32 -15.88
CA SER A 117 -15.98 1.03 -16.80
C SER A 117 -15.77 0.31 -18.14
N ARG A 118 -16.55 -0.72 -18.44
CA ARG A 118 -16.36 -1.58 -19.63
C ARG A 118 -16.32 -0.83 -20.97
N LYS A 119 -16.98 0.32 -21.07
CA LYS A 119 -16.97 1.15 -22.28
C LYS A 119 -15.66 1.90 -22.43
N GLU A 120 -15.06 2.38 -21.34
CA GLU A 120 -13.83 3.14 -21.28
C GLU A 120 -12.60 2.22 -21.37
N LEU A 121 -12.74 0.96 -20.95
CA LEU A 121 -11.68 -0.05 -20.98
C LEU A 121 -11.56 -0.78 -22.34
N LYS A 122 -12.31 -0.33 -23.35
CA LYS A 122 -12.17 -0.79 -24.74
C LYS A 122 -11.01 -0.05 -25.37
N GLY A 123 -9.91 -0.73 -25.60
CA GLY A 123 -8.72 -0.13 -26.22
C GLY A 123 -7.45 -0.81 -25.73
N GLY A 124 -6.35 -0.29 -26.18
CA GLY A 124 -5.03 -0.78 -25.85
C GLY A 124 -3.96 0.00 -26.59
N VAL A 125 -2.73 -0.25 -26.25
CA VAL A 125 -1.54 0.19 -26.98
C VAL A 125 -1.13 -0.95 -27.89
N ASP A 126 -0.74 -0.62 -29.13
CA ASP A 126 -0.24 -1.64 -30.06
C ASP A 126 0.96 -2.36 -29.43
N PRO A 127 1.01 -3.69 -29.50
CA PRO A 127 2.17 -4.45 -29.04
C PRO A 127 3.49 -3.96 -29.62
N ALA A 128 3.51 -3.45 -30.85
CA ALA A 128 4.71 -2.88 -31.46
C ALA A 128 5.24 -1.64 -30.70
N ASP A 129 4.35 -0.82 -30.12
CA ASP A 129 4.74 0.35 -29.33
C ASP A 129 5.25 -0.03 -27.92
N LEU A 130 5.17 -1.32 -27.54
CA LEU A 130 5.63 -1.82 -26.24
C LEU A 130 7.11 -2.23 -26.28
N ASP A 131 7.70 -2.48 -27.45
CA ASP A 131 9.09 -2.93 -27.57
C ASP A 131 10.10 -1.84 -27.19
N ASP A 132 9.74 -0.58 -27.37
CA ASP A 132 10.55 0.57 -26.93
C ASP A 132 10.51 0.78 -25.39
N ILE A 133 9.64 0.07 -24.69
CA ILE A 133 9.51 0.18 -23.24
C ILE A 133 10.58 -0.67 -22.57
N LYS A 134 11.60 -0.04 -22.01
CA LYS A 134 12.65 -0.66 -21.18
C LYS A 134 12.37 -0.41 -19.68
N PRO A 135 11.62 -1.28 -18.98
CA PRO A 135 11.26 -1.05 -17.55
C PRO A 135 12.50 -1.01 -16.65
N ALA A 136 13.56 -1.71 -17.03
CA ALA A 136 14.81 -1.77 -16.28
C ALA A 136 15.54 -0.42 -16.21
N ALA A 137 15.34 0.46 -17.20
CA ALA A 137 15.93 1.80 -17.21
C ALA A 137 15.28 2.75 -16.18
N ALA A 138 14.11 2.37 -15.63
CA ALA A 138 13.42 3.16 -14.60
C ALA A 138 13.96 2.92 -13.17
N ILE A 139 14.83 1.90 -12.98
CA ILE A 139 15.45 1.61 -11.69
C ILE A 139 16.76 2.39 -11.61
N THR A 140 16.74 3.49 -10.87
CA THR A 140 17.89 4.41 -10.74
C THR A 140 18.99 3.81 -9.84
N ASP A 141 18.61 3.08 -8.80
CA ASP A 141 19.56 2.49 -7.84
C ASP A 141 19.12 1.05 -7.49
N ARG A 142 19.68 0.07 -8.20
CA ARG A 142 19.41 -1.36 -7.98
C ARG A 142 19.95 -1.87 -6.63
N PRO A 143 21.17 -1.51 -6.18
CA PRO A 143 21.68 -1.89 -4.88
C PRO A 143 20.77 -1.42 -3.74
N LEU A 144 20.32 -0.18 -3.77
CA LEU A 144 19.40 0.36 -2.76
C LEU A 144 18.07 -0.36 -2.78
N LEU A 145 17.49 -0.61 -3.97
CA LEU A 145 16.25 -1.36 -4.11
C LEU A 145 16.34 -2.76 -3.50
N ASN A 146 17.42 -3.50 -3.79
CA ASN A 146 17.62 -4.84 -3.26
C ASN A 146 17.77 -4.83 -1.72
N LYS A 147 18.55 -3.91 -1.18
CA LYS A 147 18.69 -3.73 0.27
C LYS A 147 17.35 -3.45 0.93
N SER A 148 16.55 -2.54 0.33
CA SER A 148 15.22 -2.18 0.84
C SER A 148 14.25 -3.35 0.81
N LEU A 149 14.24 -4.15 -0.28
CA LEU A 149 13.39 -5.32 -0.40
C LEU A 149 13.77 -6.43 0.59
N ILE A 150 15.07 -6.63 0.83
CA ILE A 150 15.55 -7.61 1.81
C ILE A 150 15.11 -7.19 3.22
N VAL A 151 15.35 -5.93 3.60
CA VAL A 151 14.96 -5.43 4.92
C VAL A 151 13.44 -5.48 5.11
N LEU A 152 12.67 -5.07 4.09
CA LEU A 152 11.22 -5.17 4.12
C LEU A 152 10.76 -6.62 4.30
N GLY A 153 11.35 -7.55 3.54
CA GLY A 153 11.04 -8.98 3.67
C GLY A 153 11.33 -9.53 5.06
N LEU A 154 12.45 -9.13 5.67
CA LEU A 154 12.80 -9.51 7.04
C LEU A 154 11.83 -8.92 8.08
N VAL A 155 11.42 -7.67 7.92
CA VAL A 155 10.43 -7.02 8.80
C VAL A 155 9.07 -7.73 8.70
N LEU A 156 8.61 -8.04 7.49
CA LEU A 156 7.36 -8.79 7.29
C LEU A 156 7.44 -10.21 7.87
N ALA A 157 8.56 -10.90 7.69
CA ALA A 157 8.79 -12.20 8.30
C ALA A 157 8.78 -12.11 9.85
N ALA A 158 9.38 -11.07 10.42
CA ALA A 158 9.37 -10.83 11.86
C ALA A 158 7.97 -10.49 12.39
N PHE A 159 7.13 -9.80 11.61
CA PHE A 159 5.71 -9.58 11.97
C PHE A 159 4.92 -10.89 12.01
N VAL A 160 5.16 -11.81 11.07
CA VAL A 160 4.52 -13.14 11.10
C VAL A 160 5.06 -13.98 12.26
N ALA A 161 6.36 -13.90 12.52
CA ALA A 161 7.03 -14.61 13.62
C ALA A 161 6.77 -13.99 15.01
N HIS A 162 6.13 -12.82 15.08
CA HIS A 162 5.82 -12.12 16.33
C HIS A 162 5.04 -12.98 17.34
N ALA A 163 4.23 -13.95 16.91
CA ALA A 163 3.55 -14.88 17.81
C ALA A 163 4.53 -15.69 18.71
N TRP A 164 5.78 -15.80 18.30
CA TRP A 164 6.85 -16.53 19.02
C TRP A 164 7.94 -15.61 19.63
N LEU A 165 7.94 -14.34 19.23
CA LEU A 165 8.90 -13.33 19.70
C LEU A 165 8.15 -12.31 20.56
N PRO A 166 8.59 -12.05 21.82
CA PRO A 166 7.96 -11.07 22.69
C PRO A 166 8.33 -9.64 22.30
N LEU A 167 8.24 -9.31 21.00
CA LEU A 167 8.55 -7.99 20.46
C LEU A 167 7.28 -7.39 19.85
N GLU A 168 6.95 -6.19 20.27
CA GLU A 168 5.84 -5.46 19.65
C GLU A 168 6.12 -5.15 18.18
N PRO A 169 5.11 -5.18 17.29
CA PRO A 169 5.25 -4.83 15.88
C PRO A 169 5.90 -3.46 15.64
N SER A 170 5.61 -2.48 16.50
CA SER A 170 6.21 -1.15 16.48
C SER A 170 7.75 -1.19 16.63
N VAL A 171 8.24 -2.02 17.55
CA VAL A 171 9.67 -2.21 17.80
C VAL A 171 10.35 -2.86 16.59
N VAL A 172 9.72 -3.89 16.02
CA VAL A 172 10.21 -4.57 14.80
C VAL A 172 10.32 -3.58 13.64
N ALA A 173 9.30 -2.74 13.43
CA ALA A 173 9.29 -1.73 12.38
C ALA A 173 10.42 -0.71 12.57
N LEU A 174 10.62 -0.21 13.81
CA LEU A 174 11.68 0.75 14.12
C LEU A 174 13.09 0.15 13.94
N ILE A 175 13.29 -1.09 14.35
CA ILE A 175 14.55 -1.80 14.12
C ILE A 175 14.81 -1.95 12.62
N GLY A 176 13.80 -2.36 11.85
CA GLY A 176 13.91 -2.49 10.39
C GLY A 176 14.24 -1.17 9.70
N ALA A 177 13.56 -0.08 10.08
CA ALA A 177 13.82 1.25 9.56
C ALA A 177 15.23 1.73 9.91
N GLY A 178 15.68 1.55 11.17
CA GLY A 178 17.02 1.88 11.61
C GLY A 178 18.10 1.09 10.86
N ALA A 179 17.90 -0.22 10.71
CA ALA A 179 18.81 -1.09 9.94
C ALA A 179 18.90 -0.64 8.48
N LEU A 180 17.76 -0.31 7.84
CA LEU A 180 17.75 0.18 6.46
C LEU A 180 18.54 1.50 6.32
N ILE A 181 18.35 2.44 7.23
CA ILE A 181 19.05 3.73 7.22
C ILE A 181 20.58 3.50 7.30
N LEU A 182 21.02 2.60 8.19
CA LEU A 182 22.43 2.28 8.36
C LEU A 182 23.03 1.55 7.15
N ILE A 183 22.32 0.54 6.62
CA ILE A 183 22.78 -0.29 5.48
C ILE A 183 22.76 0.51 4.17
N ALA A 184 21.75 1.34 3.99
CA ALA A 184 21.58 2.16 2.79
C ALA A 184 22.39 3.45 2.81
N GLN A 185 22.90 3.85 3.98
CA GLN A 185 23.66 5.10 4.18
C GLN A 185 22.94 6.34 3.64
N VAL A 186 21.59 6.36 3.76
CA VAL A 186 20.79 7.47 3.28
C VAL A 186 20.95 8.68 4.20
N PRO A 187 21.26 9.88 3.66
CA PRO A 187 21.44 11.07 4.49
C PRO A 187 20.16 11.40 5.28
N VAL A 188 20.30 11.75 6.55
CA VAL A 188 19.18 12.10 7.47
C VAL A 188 18.22 13.11 6.84
N LYS A 189 18.76 14.14 6.19
CA LYS A 189 17.96 15.18 5.54
C LYS A 189 17.03 14.65 4.45
N LYS A 190 17.34 13.50 3.83
CA LYS A 190 16.54 12.92 2.76
C LYS A 190 15.36 12.11 3.35
N TRP A 191 15.65 11.12 4.20
CA TRP A 191 14.57 10.31 4.76
C TRP A 191 13.69 11.05 5.76
N ALA A 192 14.23 12.04 6.52
CA ALA A 192 13.43 12.83 7.45
C ALA A 192 12.38 13.72 6.77
N LYS A 193 12.60 14.10 5.49
CA LYS A 193 11.59 14.83 4.70
C LYS A 193 10.48 13.92 4.18
N ASP A 194 10.78 12.63 3.98
CA ASP A 194 9.82 11.65 3.46
C ASP A 194 8.91 11.10 4.56
N ILE A 195 9.24 11.37 5.86
CA ILE A 195 8.35 11.04 6.98
C ILE A 195 7.12 11.95 6.96
N GLU A 196 5.96 11.36 7.06
CA GLU A 196 4.67 12.05 7.16
C GLU A 196 4.42 12.61 8.57
N TRP A 197 5.22 13.61 8.97
CA TRP A 197 5.11 14.25 10.29
C TRP A 197 3.70 14.74 10.61
N LYS A 198 2.97 15.21 9.61
CA LYS A 198 1.58 15.70 9.79
C LYS A 198 0.67 14.57 10.26
N THR A 199 0.79 13.41 9.68
CA THR A 199 0.04 12.20 10.03
C THR A 199 0.38 11.74 11.44
N LEU A 200 1.66 11.72 11.80
CA LEU A 200 2.10 11.36 13.15
C LEU A 200 1.54 12.32 14.21
N VAL A 201 1.62 13.63 13.98
CA VAL A 201 1.09 14.63 14.91
C VAL A 201 -0.44 14.56 15.00
N PHE A 202 -1.11 14.32 13.88
CA PHE A 202 -2.56 14.12 13.85
C PHE A 202 -2.99 12.95 14.73
N PHE A 203 -2.36 11.76 14.57
CA PHE A 203 -2.67 10.60 15.38
C PHE A 203 -2.31 10.80 16.85
N ALA A 204 -1.18 11.41 17.17
CA ALA A 204 -0.84 11.74 18.54
C ALA A 204 -1.92 12.61 19.20
N GLY A 205 -2.39 13.66 18.50
CA GLY A 205 -3.49 14.50 18.96
C GLY A 205 -4.81 13.74 19.12
N LEU A 206 -5.14 12.87 18.18
CA LEU A 206 -6.32 12.03 18.23
C LEU A 206 -6.30 11.10 19.45
N PHE A 207 -5.17 10.45 19.73
CA PHE A 207 -5.03 9.58 20.92
C PHE A 207 -5.16 10.35 22.22
N ILE A 208 -4.60 11.56 22.30
CA ILE A 208 -4.75 12.42 23.49
C ILE A 208 -6.23 12.79 23.70
N MET A 209 -6.93 13.19 22.63
CA MET A 209 -8.35 13.54 22.71
C MET A 209 -9.21 12.37 23.12
N VAL A 210 -9.04 11.19 22.48
CA VAL A 210 -9.80 9.99 22.80
C VAL A 210 -9.50 9.54 24.25
N GLY A 211 -8.22 9.55 24.64
CA GLY A 211 -7.82 9.23 26.02
C GLY A 211 -8.46 10.18 27.04
N ALA A 212 -8.54 11.48 26.76
CA ALA A 212 -9.21 12.44 27.63
C ALA A 212 -10.71 12.15 27.74
N LEU A 213 -11.39 11.85 26.64
CA LEU A 213 -12.83 11.51 26.61
C LEU A 213 -13.14 10.25 27.40
N VAL A 214 -12.28 9.22 27.31
CA VAL A 214 -12.39 7.99 28.10
C VAL A 214 -12.21 8.30 29.58
N ASN A 215 -11.20 9.09 29.94
CA ASN A 215 -10.91 9.40 31.35
C ASN A 215 -12.00 10.24 32.04
N VAL A 216 -12.73 11.08 31.30
CA VAL A 216 -13.85 11.86 31.85
C VAL A 216 -15.18 11.11 31.76
N GLY A 217 -15.19 9.84 31.30
CA GLY A 217 -16.40 9.01 31.17
C GLY A 217 -17.36 9.49 30.07
N ALA A 218 -16.93 10.33 29.15
CA ALA A 218 -17.76 10.82 28.03
C ALA A 218 -17.98 9.72 26.98
N LEU A 219 -17.10 8.74 26.91
CA LEU A 219 -17.24 7.49 26.17
C LEU A 219 -17.45 6.40 27.22
N ALA A 220 -18.69 6.24 27.73
CA ALA A 220 -19.05 5.14 28.59
C ALA A 220 -18.96 3.83 27.77
N GLU A 221 -18.38 2.80 28.41
CA GLU A 221 -18.34 1.43 27.89
C GLU A 221 -19.74 0.87 27.61
#